data_114896d9f983d7c42f50756e04a36038
#
_entry.id   114896d9f983d7c42f50756e04a36038
#
_cell.length_a   1.000
_cell.length_b   1.000
_cell.length_c   1.000
_cell.angle_alpha   90.00
_cell.angle_beta   90.00
_cell.angle_gamma   90.00
#
_symmetry.space_group_name_H-M   'P 1'
#
loop_
_entity.id
_entity.type
_entity.pdbx_description
1 polymer ?
#
loop_
_entity_poly.entity_id
_entity_poly.type
_entity_poly.pdbx_seq_one_letter_code
_entity_poly.pdbx_strand_id
1 'polypeptide(L)'
;MSELYHDALEDYRKNNLEAASEKLRRVIQENPSFEDAYEALSVIFYNQKKYDAAVEITKKWTALNPDSIMSHTNLSRCYAALGMILEAEREQAEARRLTWKAELKAKKLEMPKFDAAEQIQRFKQVIELDPADVLGYFSLGNAYLDAGHKREALETFEKAVEVDPKHSASYLGLGLSLEALGDLKKAREIYRKGIQVAEGKGDMMTQKKMESRAKAILD
;
A
#
# COMPACT_ATOMS: atom_id res chain seq x y z
N MET A 1 -14.25 -11.79 -23.63
CA MET A 1 -14.05 -10.47 -24.30
C MET A 1 -15.18 -10.27 -25.29
N SER A 2 -15.75 -9.08 -25.43
CA SER A 2 -16.87 -8.89 -26.35
C SER A 2 -16.34 -8.96 -27.80
N GLU A 3 -17.09 -9.62 -28.69
CA GLU A 3 -16.79 -9.72 -30.11
C GLU A 3 -16.62 -8.34 -30.75
N LEU A 4 -17.48 -7.40 -30.33
CA LEU A 4 -17.46 -6.01 -30.76
C LEU A 4 -16.12 -5.29 -30.44
N TYR A 5 -15.50 -5.62 -29.30
CA TYR A 5 -14.18 -5.06 -28.95
C TYR A 5 -13.07 -5.58 -29.89
N HIS A 6 -13.09 -6.87 -30.21
CA HIS A 6 -12.13 -7.44 -31.17
C HIS A 6 -12.28 -6.83 -32.56
N ASP A 7 -13.52 -6.66 -33.01
CA ASP A 7 -13.82 -6.00 -34.28
C ASP A 7 -13.33 -4.55 -34.31
N ALA A 8 -13.45 -3.84 -33.18
CA ALA A 8 -12.92 -2.50 -33.05
C ALA A 8 -11.39 -2.44 -33.16
N LEU A 9 -10.68 -3.42 -32.54
CA LEU A 9 -9.22 -3.53 -32.66
C LEU A 9 -8.76 -3.90 -34.06
N GLU A 10 -9.55 -4.72 -34.80
CA GLU A 10 -9.27 -4.98 -36.19
C GLU A 10 -9.41 -3.74 -37.07
N ASP A 11 -10.46 -2.94 -36.87
CA ASP A 11 -10.61 -1.65 -37.56
C ASP A 11 -9.45 -0.73 -37.27
N TYR A 12 -9.02 -0.67 -36.01
CA TYR A 12 -7.85 0.11 -35.61
C TYR A 12 -6.58 -0.34 -36.36
N ARG A 13 -6.34 -1.65 -36.46
CA ARG A 13 -5.20 -2.22 -37.20
C ARG A 13 -5.25 -1.89 -38.68
N LYS A 14 -6.45 -1.81 -39.25
CA LYS A 14 -6.70 -1.43 -40.66
C LYS A 14 -6.67 0.12 -40.85
N ASN A 15 -6.37 0.88 -39.81
CA ASN A 15 -6.39 2.35 -39.78
C ASN A 15 -7.79 2.96 -40.00
N ASN A 16 -8.85 2.20 -39.76
CA ASN A 16 -10.24 2.67 -39.82
C ASN A 16 -10.63 3.28 -38.47
N LEU A 17 -10.02 4.43 -38.12
CA LEU A 17 -10.06 4.98 -36.77
C LEU A 17 -11.48 5.42 -36.36
N GLU A 18 -12.29 5.90 -37.31
CA GLU A 18 -13.68 6.30 -37.07
C GLU A 18 -14.54 5.07 -36.68
N ALA A 19 -14.49 4.01 -37.49
CA ALA A 19 -15.24 2.79 -37.20
C ALA A 19 -14.80 2.13 -35.89
N ALA A 20 -13.49 2.09 -35.64
CA ALA A 20 -12.95 1.60 -34.38
C ALA A 20 -13.48 2.39 -33.17
N SER A 21 -13.46 3.74 -33.26
CA SER A 21 -13.95 4.62 -32.19
C SER A 21 -15.44 4.45 -31.91
N GLU A 22 -16.24 4.28 -32.96
CA GLU A 22 -17.69 4.05 -32.81
C GLU A 22 -17.98 2.71 -32.11
N LYS A 23 -17.31 1.64 -32.52
CA LYS A 23 -17.44 0.32 -31.89
C LYS A 23 -17.00 0.36 -30.42
N LEU A 24 -15.86 1.00 -30.09
CA LEU A 24 -15.40 1.14 -28.72
C LEU A 24 -16.36 1.93 -27.83
N ARG A 25 -16.99 2.98 -28.36
CA ARG A 25 -18.04 3.70 -27.63
C ARG A 25 -19.23 2.81 -27.32
N ARG A 26 -19.64 1.96 -28.25
CA ARG A 26 -20.71 0.98 -28.00
C ARG A 26 -20.29 -0.05 -26.97
N VAL A 27 -19.07 -0.56 -27.01
CA VAL A 27 -18.53 -1.46 -25.97
C VAL A 27 -18.62 -0.81 -24.58
N ILE A 28 -18.24 0.47 -24.47
CA ILE A 28 -18.32 1.23 -23.21
C ILE A 28 -19.78 1.42 -22.76
N GLN A 29 -20.72 1.64 -23.68
CA GLN A 29 -22.14 1.76 -23.37
C GLN A 29 -22.73 0.44 -22.87
N GLU A 30 -22.36 -0.69 -23.48
CA GLU A 30 -22.82 -2.03 -23.10
C GLU A 30 -22.17 -2.51 -21.79
N ASN A 31 -20.89 -2.19 -21.59
CA ASN A 31 -20.13 -2.54 -20.39
C ASN A 31 -19.27 -1.36 -19.92
N PRO A 32 -19.80 -0.46 -19.08
CA PRO A 32 -19.10 0.70 -18.57
C PRO A 32 -17.87 0.39 -17.70
N SER A 33 -17.69 -0.85 -17.26
CA SER A 33 -16.53 -1.28 -16.46
C SER A 33 -15.38 -1.89 -17.28
N PHE A 34 -15.51 -1.95 -18.61
CA PHE A 34 -14.52 -2.56 -19.48
C PHE A 34 -13.36 -1.59 -19.78
N GLU A 35 -12.34 -1.59 -18.93
CA GLU A 35 -11.22 -0.64 -18.96
C GLU A 35 -10.48 -0.60 -20.31
N ASP A 36 -10.23 -1.77 -20.94
CA ASP A 36 -9.50 -1.87 -22.21
C ASP A 36 -10.15 -1.04 -23.34
N ALA A 37 -11.47 -0.87 -23.32
CA ALA A 37 -12.14 -0.06 -24.30
C ALA A 37 -11.88 1.44 -24.11
N TYR A 38 -11.76 1.90 -22.86
CA TYR A 38 -11.36 3.29 -22.56
C TYR A 38 -9.92 3.54 -22.97
N GLU A 39 -9.02 2.59 -22.67
CA GLU A 39 -7.62 2.68 -23.09
C GLU A 39 -7.52 2.81 -24.62
N ALA A 40 -8.09 1.86 -25.36
CA ALA A 40 -8.05 1.85 -26.81
C ALA A 40 -8.63 3.12 -27.42
N LEU A 41 -9.78 3.59 -26.91
CA LEU A 41 -10.42 4.82 -27.39
C LEU A 41 -9.58 6.07 -27.09
N SER A 42 -8.95 6.13 -25.92
CA SER A 42 -8.06 7.24 -25.55
C SER A 42 -6.84 7.34 -26.48
N VAL A 43 -6.25 6.18 -26.82
CA VAL A 43 -5.11 6.09 -27.74
C VAL A 43 -5.53 6.53 -29.17
N ILE A 44 -6.69 6.11 -29.63
CA ILE A 44 -7.21 6.53 -30.95
C ILE A 44 -7.38 8.06 -31.00
N PHE A 45 -8.02 8.65 -30.01
CA PHE A 45 -8.20 10.12 -29.98
C PHE A 45 -6.87 10.86 -29.88
N TYR A 46 -5.94 10.37 -29.08
CA TYR A 46 -4.60 10.93 -29.00
C TYR A 46 -3.89 10.93 -30.36
N ASN A 47 -3.92 9.80 -31.07
CA ASN A 47 -3.29 9.64 -32.39
C ASN A 47 -3.96 10.51 -33.46
N GLN A 48 -5.28 10.76 -33.34
CA GLN A 48 -6.01 11.69 -34.18
C GLN A 48 -5.79 13.17 -33.78
N LYS A 49 -4.94 13.46 -32.78
CA LYS A 49 -4.72 14.78 -32.19
C LYS A 49 -5.98 15.42 -31.59
N LYS A 50 -7.00 14.63 -31.30
CA LYS A 50 -8.24 15.04 -30.60
C LYS A 50 -8.00 14.99 -29.09
N TYR A 51 -7.08 15.82 -28.60
CA TYR A 51 -6.55 15.72 -27.24
C TYR A 51 -7.61 15.97 -26.16
N ASP A 52 -8.56 16.90 -26.40
CA ASP A 52 -9.66 17.15 -25.46
C ASP A 52 -10.54 15.89 -25.29
N ALA A 53 -10.90 15.24 -26.39
CA ALA A 53 -11.67 13.99 -26.35
C ALA A 53 -10.86 12.84 -25.67
N ALA A 54 -9.54 12.80 -25.89
CA ALA A 54 -8.66 11.85 -25.22
C ALA A 54 -8.63 12.10 -23.70
N VAL A 55 -8.54 13.36 -23.26
CA VAL A 55 -8.62 13.73 -21.83
C VAL A 55 -9.95 13.30 -21.22
N GLU A 56 -11.08 13.58 -21.88
CA GLU A 56 -12.40 13.24 -21.36
C GLU A 56 -12.56 11.73 -21.15
N ILE A 57 -12.16 10.93 -22.13
CA ILE A 57 -12.30 9.46 -22.03
C ILE A 57 -11.33 8.87 -21.01
N THR A 58 -10.10 9.41 -20.92
CA THR A 58 -9.11 8.94 -19.97
C THR A 58 -9.49 9.32 -18.54
N LYS A 59 -10.10 10.49 -18.30
CA LYS A 59 -10.67 10.84 -17.00
C LYS A 59 -11.74 9.87 -16.54
N LYS A 60 -12.60 9.42 -17.44
CA LYS A 60 -13.61 8.40 -17.13
C LYS A 60 -12.95 7.07 -16.74
N TRP A 61 -11.89 6.69 -17.46
CA TRP A 61 -11.10 5.51 -17.12
C TRP A 61 -10.41 5.64 -15.75
N THR A 62 -9.77 6.77 -15.47
CA THR A 62 -9.14 7.03 -14.16
C THR A 62 -10.16 7.03 -13.02
N ALA A 63 -11.38 7.54 -13.26
CA ALA A 63 -12.46 7.48 -12.27
C ALA A 63 -12.97 6.04 -12.02
N LEU A 64 -12.95 5.20 -13.06
CA LEU A 64 -13.32 3.79 -12.97
C LEU A 64 -12.28 2.99 -12.16
N ASN A 65 -11.00 3.24 -12.40
CA ASN A 65 -9.88 2.60 -11.72
C ASN A 65 -8.82 3.64 -11.30
N PRO A 66 -8.95 4.24 -10.10
CA PRO A 66 -8.00 5.23 -9.61
C PRO A 66 -6.59 4.70 -9.29
N ASP A 67 -6.40 3.39 -9.21
CA ASP A 67 -5.10 2.75 -9.01
C ASP A 67 -4.45 2.30 -10.34
N SER A 68 -5.02 2.63 -11.50
CA SER A 68 -4.48 2.29 -12.83
C SER A 68 -3.32 3.21 -13.20
N ILE A 69 -2.11 2.68 -13.17
CA ILE A 69 -0.88 3.37 -13.59
C ILE A 69 -1.01 3.85 -15.05
N MET A 70 -1.61 3.01 -15.90
CA MET A 70 -1.73 3.31 -17.33
C MET A 70 -2.70 4.47 -17.60
N SER A 71 -3.82 4.57 -16.87
CA SER A 71 -4.78 5.66 -17.04
C SER A 71 -4.15 7.01 -16.67
N HIS A 72 -3.43 7.08 -15.55
CA HIS A 72 -2.70 8.28 -15.13
C HIS A 72 -1.59 8.66 -16.12
N THR A 73 -0.85 7.67 -16.65
CA THR A 73 0.19 7.89 -17.66
C THR A 73 -0.40 8.44 -18.96
N ASN A 74 -1.51 7.88 -19.43
CA ASN A 74 -2.19 8.35 -20.64
C ASN A 74 -2.79 9.75 -20.43
N LEU A 75 -3.38 10.02 -19.27
CA LEU A 75 -3.94 11.34 -18.94
C LEU A 75 -2.84 12.40 -18.88
N SER A 76 -1.70 12.11 -18.26
CA SER A 76 -0.53 12.99 -18.24
C SER A 76 -0.08 13.34 -19.67
N ARG A 77 0.01 12.33 -20.54
CA ARG A 77 0.41 12.51 -21.93
C ARG A 77 -0.59 13.38 -22.71
N CYS A 78 -1.89 13.20 -22.49
CA CYS A 78 -2.93 14.01 -23.11
C CYS A 78 -2.86 15.47 -22.65
N TYR A 79 -2.68 15.72 -21.35
CA TYR A 79 -2.51 17.06 -20.81
C TYR A 79 -1.25 17.75 -21.34
N ALA A 80 -0.13 17.04 -21.42
CA ALA A 80 1.10 17.58 -22.00
C ALA A 80 0.92 18.00 -23.46
N ALA A 81 0.15 17.23 -24.26
CA ALA A 81 -0.16 17.56 -25.63
C ALA A 81 -1.04 18.81 -25.78
N LEU A 82 -1.84 19.14 -24.76
CA LEU A 82 -2.63 20.38 -24.67
C LEU A 82 -1.84 21.57 -24.09
N GLY A 83 -0.58 21.35 -23.65
CA GLY A 83 0.21 22.39 -22.97
C GLY A 83 -0.21 22.61 -21.50
N MET A 84 -1.05 21.77 -20.94
CA MET A 84 -1.50 21.80 -19.55
C MET A 84 -0.45 21.11 -18.65
N ILE A 85 0.67 21.82 -18.42
CA ILE A 85 1.88 21.22 -17.83
C ILE A 85 1.65 20.81 -16.36
N LEU A 86 0.97 21.65 -15.59
CA LEU A 86 0.73 21.36 -14.16
C LEU A 86 -0.15 20.11 -13.98
N GLU A 87 -1.18 19.94 -14.76
CA GLU A 87 -2.05 18.78 -14.78
C GLU A 87 -1.29 17.54 -15.24
N ALA A 88 -0.46 17.67 -16.27
CA ALA A 88 0.38 16.59 -16.75
C ALA A 88 1.37 16.09 -15.68
N GLU A 89 2.04 17.00 -14.99
CA GLU A 89 2.97 16.67 -13.89
C GLU A 89 2.26 15.99 -12.71
N ARG A 90 1.06 16.46 -12.38
CA ARG A 90 0.24 15.87 -11.31
C ARG A 90 -0.11 14.41 -11.61
N GLU A 91 -0.60 14.14 -12.81
CA GLU A 91 -0.96 12.78 -13.22
C GLU A 91 0.29 11.88 -13.33
N GLN A 92 1.42 12.42 -13.78
CA GLN A 92 2.68 11.69 -13.82
C GLN A 92 3.22 11.37 -12.43
N ALA A 93 3.05 12.27 -11.46
CA ALA A 93 3.42 12.04 -10.07
C ALA A 93 2.58 10.90 -9.46
N GLU A 94 1.28 10.88 -9.79
CA GLU A 94 0.39 9.82 -9.33
C GLU A 94 0.76 8.47 -9.95
N ALA A 95 1.03 8.40 -11.25
CA ALA A 95 1.52 7.18 -11.91
C ALA A 95 2.80 6.66 -11.26
N ARG A 96 3.78 7.54 -10.95
CA ARG A 96 5.01 7.17 -10.23
C ARG A 96 4.74 6.63 -8.83
N ARG A 97 3.82 7.27 -8.09
CA ARG A 97 3.40 6.82 -6.75
C ARG A 97 2.81 5.41 -6.78
N LEU A 98 1.95 5.15 -7.75
CA LEU A 98 1.33 3.84 -7.95
C LEU A 98 2.34 2.77 -8.36
N THR A 99 3.26 3.10 -9.27
CA THR A 99 4.37 2.21 -9.67
C THR A 99 5.22 1.83 -8.47
N TRP A 100 5.63 2.81 -7.65
CA TRP A 100 6.39 2.56 -6.43
C TRP A 100 5.64 1.67 -5.43
N LYS A 101 4.33 1.91 -5.25
CA LYS A 101 3.45 1.07 -4.41
C LYS A 101 3.41 -0.38 -4.91
N ALA A 102 3.31 -0.58 -6.24
CA ALA A 102 3.30 -1.90 -6.85
C ALA A 102 4.65 -2.62 -6.69
N GLU A 103 5.77 -1.92 -6.92
CA GLU A 103 7.12 -2.47 -6.74
C GLU A 103 7.40 -2.87 -5.29
N LEU A 104 7.01 -2.04 -4.31
CA LEU A 104 7.13 -2.38 -2.90
C LEU A 104 6.32 -3.63 -2.55
N LYS A 105 5.12 -3.75 -3.10
CA LYS A 105 4.27 -4.93 -2.92
C LYS A 105 4.92 -6.18 -3.53
N ALA A 106 5.48 -6.06 -4.73
CA ALA A 106 6.19 -7.16 -5.39
C ALA A 106 7.42 -7.59 -4.60
N LYS A 107 8.28 -6.64 -4.18
CA LYS A 107 9.45 -6.94 -3.34
C LYS A 107 9.07 -7.60 -2.02
N LYS A 108 7.97 -7.18 -1.39
CA LYS A 108 7.49 -7.82 -0.15
C LYS A 108 7.04 -9.27 -0.38
N LEU A 109 6.52 -9.60 -1.58
CA LEU A 109 6.14 -10.97 -1.94
C LEU A 109 7.36 -11.84 -2.26
N GLU A 110 8.44 -11.24 -2.80
CA GLU A 110 9.70 -11.92 -3.12
C GLU A 110 10.61 -12.12 -1.89
N MET A 111 10.38 -11.36 -0.81
CA MET A 111 11.14 -11.58 0.42
C MET A 111 10.90 -13.01 0.92
N PRO A 112 11.98 -13.79 1.19
CA PRO A 112 11.81 -15.12 1.74
C PRO A 112 10.98 -15.03 3.00
N LYS A 113 9.84 -15.71 3.01
CA LYS A 113 9.08 -15.92 4.22
C LYS A 113 9.91 -16.90 5.05
N PHE A 114 10.73 -16.35 5.94
CA PHE A 114 11.38 -17.20 6.94
C PHE A 114 10.27 -17.94 7.70
N ASP A 115 10.47 -19.24 7.90
CA ASP A 115 9.58 -20.00 8.76
C ASP A 115 9.56 -19.32 10.14
N ALA A 116 8.38 -19.03 10.64
CA ALA A 116 8.22 -18.35 11.93
C ALA A 116 8.93 -19.12 13.06
N ALA A 117 8.92 -20.44 12.99
CA ALA A 117 9.61 -21.30 13.95
C ALA A 117 11.14 -21.12 13.87
N GLU A 118 11.69 -21.03 12.67
CA GLU A 118 13.12 -20.78 12.45
C GLU A 118 13.55 -19.41 12.98
N GLN A 119 12.75 -18.37 12.71
CA GLN A 119 13.01 -17.02 13.25
C GLN A 119 12.98 -16.98 14.77
N ILE A 120 11.98 -17.60 15.38
CA ILE A 120 11.87 -17.71 16.83
C ILE A 120 13.10 -18.40 17.41
N GLN A 121 13.52 -19.53 16.82
CA GLN A 121 14.69 -20.24 17.29
C GLN A 121 15.97 -19.41 17.18
N ARG A 122 16.15 -18.69 16.05
CA ARG A 122 17.28 -17.80 15.83
C ARG A 122 17.35 -16.68 16.86
N PHE A 123 16.23 -16.00 17.14
CA PHE A 123 16.23 -14.91 18.12
C PHE A 123 16.39 -15.40 19.55
N LYS A 124 15.92 -16.61 19.89
CA LYS A 124 16.23 -17.25 21.17
C LYS A 124 17.74 -17.43 21.36
N GLN A 125 18.44 -17.92 20.35
CA GLN A 125 19.91 -18.08 20.40
C GLN A 125 20.62 -16.74 20.59
N VAL A 126 20.13 -15.64 19.94
CA VAL A 126 20.69 -14.29 20.13
C VAL A 126 20.57 -13.86 21.60
N ILE A 127 19.43 -14.06 22.22
CA ILE A 127 19.19 -13.69 23.63
C ILE A 127 19.98 -14.57 24.58
N GLU A 128 20.19 -15.86 24.26
CA GLU A 128 21.05 -16.75 25.04
C GLU A 128 22.51 -16.29 25.04
N LEU A 129 22.98 -15.73 23.92
CA LEU A 129 24.35 -15.19 23.79
C LEU A 129 24.50 -13.81 24.47
N ASP A 130 23.48 -12.98 24.37
CA ASP A 130 23.44 -11.65 25.01
C ASP A 130 22.09 -11.39 25.66
N PRO A 131 21.93 -11.74 26.94
CA PRO A 131 20.68 -11.49 27.69
C PRO A 131 20.35 -10.01 27.93
N ALA A 132 21.26 -9.08 27.59
CA ALA A 132 21.03 -7.64 27.67
C ALA A 132 20.64 -7.02 26.31
N ASP A 133 20.57 -7.82 25.24
CA ASP A 133 20.18 -7.32 23.91
C ASP A 133 18.66 -7.08 23.83
N VAL A 134 18.26 -5.81 24.01
CA VAL A 134 16.85 -5.40 23.85
C VAL A 134 16.31 -5.64 22.44
N LEU A 135 17.17 -5.55 21.41
CA LEU A 135 16.74 -5.76 20.01
C LEU A 135 16.47 -7.25 19.73
N GLY A 136 17.20 -8.14 20.40
CA GLY A 136 16.94 -9.58 20.39
C GLY A 136 15.55 -9.89 20.95
N TYR A 137 15.22 -9.38 22.14
CA TYR A 137 13.90 -9.53 22.73
C TYR A 137 12.80 -8.90 21.88
N PHE A 138 13.03 -7.69 21.37
CA PHE A 138 12.07 -7.02 20.49
C PHE A 138 11.80 -7.82 19.20
N SER A 139 12.83 -8.36 18.59
CA SER A 139 12.73 -9.17 17.37
C SER A 139 12.02 -10.49 17.62
N LEU A 140 12.32 -11.15 18.76
CA LEU A 140 11.64 -12.38 19.20
C LEU A 140 10.15 -12.12 19.47
N GLY A 141 9.83 -11.04 20.17
CA GLY A 141 8.44 -10.65 20.43
C GLY A 141 7.64 -10.44 19.16
N ASN A 142 8.22 -9.77 18.14
CA ASN A 142 7.59 -9.64 16.83
C ASN A 142 7.42 -10.98 16.12
N ALA A 143 8.43 -11.86 16.14
CA ALA A 143 8.32 -13.19 15.56
C ALA A 143 7.20 -14.02 16.21
N TYR A 144 7.02 -13.90 17.51
CA TYR A 144 5.90 -14.53 18.22
C TYR A 144 4.55 -13.92 17.82
N LEU A 145 4.42 -12.59 17.68
CA LEU A 145 3.18 -11.95 17.19
C LEU A 145 2.82 -12.43 15.79
N ASP A 146 3.80 -12.46 14.89
CA ASP A 146 3.62 -12.89 13.49
C ASP A 146 3.21 -14.37 13.40
N ALA A 147 3.69 -15.20 14.32
CA ALA A 147 3.32 -16.60 14.46
C ALA A 147 1.97 -16.83 15.18
N GLY A 148 1.36 -15.76 15.73
CA GLY A 148 0.12 -15.87 16.53
C GLY A 148 0.30 -16.33 17.98
N HIS A 149 1.54 -16.45 18.45
CA HIS A 149 1.91 -16.82 19.83
C HIS A 149 1.81 -15.59 20.76
N LYS A 150 0.59 -15.18 21.05
CA LYS A 150 0.29 -13.88 21.70
C LYS A 150 0.81 -13.78 23.14
N ARG A 151 0.80 -14.88 23.90
CA ARG A 151 1.28 -14.92 25.29
C ARG A 151 2.79 -14.82 25.35
N GLU A 152 3.46 -15.62 24.52
CA GLU A 152 4.92 -15.61 24.42
C GLU A 152 5.43 -14.25 23.92
N ALA A 153 4.69 -13.62 23.03
CA ALA A 153 4.98 -12.25 22.59
C ALA A 153 4.88 -11.25 23.76
N LEU A 154 3.80 -11.32 24.56
CA LEU A 154 3.60 -10.49 25.74
C LEU A 154 4.80 -10.59 26.70
N GLU A 155 5.13 -11.81 27.15
CA GLU A 155 6.23 -12.09 28.08
C GLU A 155 7.57 -11.59 27.52
N THR A 156 7.79 -11.79 26.22
CA THR A 156 9.03 -11.35 25.55
C THR A 156 9.16 -9.84 25.50
N PHE A 157 8.07 -9.11 25.18
CA PHE A 157 8.09 -7.65 25.20
C PHE A 157 8.18 -7.07 26.63
N GLU A 158 7.61 -7.73 27.62
CA GLU A 158 7.84 -7.37 29.03
C GLU A 158 9.33 -7.43 29.37
N LYS A 159 10.02 -8.50 28.97
CA LYS A 159 11.47 -8.61 29.11
C LYS A 159 12.22 -7.53 28.35
N ALA A 160 11.82 -7.21 27.11
CA ALA A 160 12.43 -6.12 26.36
C ALA A 160 12.33 -4.77 27.09
N VAL A 161 11.19 -4.47 27.74
CA VAL A 161 10.98 -3.25 28.54
C VAL A 161 11.77 -3.29 29.85
N GLU A 162 11.95 -4.47 30.47
CA GLU A 162 12.82 -4.63 31.65
C GLU A 162 14.30 -4.37 31.32
N VAL A 163 14.76 -4.87 30.17
CA VAL A 163 16.16 -4.70 29.70
C VAL A 163 16.45 -3.26 29.34
N ASP A 164 15.60 -2.64 28.54
CA ASP A 164 15.69 -1.19 28.24
C ASP A 164 14.34 -0.48 28.37
N PRO A 165 14.08 0.13 29.53
CA PRO A 165 12.86 0.91 29.77
C PRO A 165 12.71 2.14 28.86
N LYS A 166 13.75 2.50 28.10
CA LYS A 166 13.73 3.61 27.14
C LYS A 166 13.49 3.14 25.70
N HIS A 167 13.33 1.86 25.44
CA HIS A 167 13.08 1.34 24.10
C HIS A 167 11.59 1.46 23.74
N SER A 168 11.19 2.60 23.15
CA SER A 168 9.81 2.97 22.80
C SER A 168 9.07 1.91 21.98
N ALA A 169 9.76 1.24 21.02
CA ALA A 169 9.18 0.21 20.18
C ALA A 169 8.75 -1.04 20.98
N SER A 170 9.41 -1.36 22.11
CA SER A 170 9.00 -2.47 22.97
C SER A 170 7.64 -2.20 23.64
N TYR A 171 7.36 -0.96 24.02
CA TYR A 171 6.03 -0.58 24.55
C TYR A 171 4.95 -0.72 23.47
N LEU A 172 5.25 -0.37 22.22
CA LEU A 172 4.31 -0.60 21.11
C LEU A 172 4.02 -2.09 20.94
N GLY A 173 5.06 -2.94 20.92
CA GLY A 173 4.91 -4.41 20.82
C GLY A 173 4.14 -5.01 21.99
N LEU A 174 4.43 -4.55 23.21
CA LEU A 174 3.73 -4.96 24.44
C LEU A 174 2.24 -4.61 24.37
N GLY A 175 1.90 -3.39 23.95
CA GLY A 175 0.54 -2.94 23.77
C GLY A 175 -0.20 -3.76 22.69
N LEU A 176 0.44 -4.05 21.56
CA LEU A 176 -0.11 -4.89 20.50
C LEU A 176 -0.39 -6.33 20.99
N SER A 177 0.48 -6.89 21.82
CA SER A 177 0.28 -8.22 22.41
C SER A 177 -0.92 -8.25 23.35
N LEU A 178 -1.10 -7.21 24.16
CA LEU A 178 -2.26 -7.06 25.04
C LEU A 178 -3.57 -6.88 24.25
N GLU A 179 -3.56 -6.07 23.17
CA GLU A 179 -4.71 -5.98 22.24
C GLU A 179 -5.07 -7.35 21.67
N ALA A 180 -4.07 -8.09 21.19
CA ALA A 180 -4.27 -9.42 20.60
C ALA A 180 -4.84 -10.44 21.60
N LEU A 181 -4.59 -10.24 22.90
CA LEU A 181 -5.15 -11.04 24.01
C LEU A 181 -6.50 -10.52 24.50
N GLY A 182 -6.95 -9.34 24.01
CA GLY A 182 -8.22 -8.72 24.41
C GLY A 182 -8.15 -7.85 25.68
N ASP A 183 -6.97 -7.67 26.28
CA ASP A 183 -6.78 -6.80 27.46
C ASP A 183 -6.59 -5.33 27.02
N LEU A 184 -7.65 -4.74 26.47
CA LEU A 184 -7.64 -3.40 25.90
C LEU A 184 -7.33 -2.32 26.96
N LYS A 185 -7.73 -2.58 28.20
CA LYS A 185 -7.46 -1.66 29.33
C LYS A 185 -5.97 -1.50 29.58
N LYS A 186 -5.28 -2.64 29.74
CA LYS A 186 -3.81 -2.64 29.92
C LYS A 186 -3.08 -2.18 28.68
N ALA A 187 -3.52 -2.58 27.48
CA ALA A 187 -2.93 -2.10 26.24
C ALA A 187 -2.87 -0.57 26.18
N ARG A 188 -3.97 0.09 26.52
CA ARG A 188 -4.05 1.55 26.56
C ARG A 188 -3.11 2.18 27.59
N GLU A 189 -2.98 1.56 28.78
CA GLU A 189 -2.03 2.03 29.80
C GLU A 189 -0.57 1.93 29.33
N ILE A 190 -0.23 0.82 28.67
CA ILE A 190 1.09 0.58 28.09
C ILE A 190 1.38 1.58 26.96
N TYR A 191 0.42 1.84 26.07
CA TYR A 191 0.62 2.87 25.04
C TYR A 191 0.87 4.25 25.64
N ARG A 192 0.17 4.65 26.68
CA ARG A 192 0.41 5.93 27.36
C ARG A 192 1.84 6.03 27.91
N LYS A 193 2.33 4.97 28.55
CA LYS A 193 3.73 4.92 29.03
C LYS A 193 4.71 5.00 27.87
N GLY A 194 4.47 4.22 26.81
CA GLY A 194 5.32 4.20 25.62
C GLY A 194 5.36 5.55 24.88
N ILE A 195 4.25 6.29 24.83
CA ILE A 195 4.19 7.65 24.26
C ILE A 195 5.16 8.58 25.01
N GLN A 196 5.14 8.58 26.33
CA GLN A 196 6.07 9.40 27.13
C GLN A 196 7.54 9.02 26.87
N VAL A 197 7.84 7.73 26.74
CA VAL A 197 9.18 7.25 26.41
C VAL A 197 9.60 7.69 25.00
N ALA A 198 8.70 7.57 24.02
CA ALA A 198 8.95 7.99 22.64
C ALA A 198 9.17 9.49 22.51
N GLU A 199 8.39 10.31 23.21
CA GLU A 199 8.55 11.76 23.32
C GLU A 199 9.95 12.13 23.87
N GLY A 200 10.35 11.50 24.96
CA GLY A 200 11.66 11.75 25.57
C GLY A 200 12.85 11.40 24.68
N LYS A 201 12.66 10.53 23.69
CA LYS A 201 13.68 10.13 22.67
C LYS A 201 13.54 10.86 21.33
N GLY A 202 12.45 11.59 21.10
CA GLY A 202 12.14 12.17 19.80
C GLY A 202 11.70 11.13 18.75
N ASP A 203 11.26 9.94 19.16
CA ASP A 203 10.75 8.89 18.28
C ASP A 203 9.29 9.15 17.88
N MET A 204 9.11 10.16 17.03
CA MET A 204 7.80 10.62 16.57
C MET A 204 7.01 9.53 15.82
N MET A 205 7.70 8.57 15.17
CA MET A 205 7.01 7.55 14.41
C MET A 205 6.33 6.52 15.31
N THR A 206 7.02 6.03 16.32
CA THR A 206 6.47 5.08 17.30
C THR A 206 5.43 5.78 18.19
N GLN A 207 5.66 7.04 18.57
CA GLN A 207 4.69 7.86 19.29
C GLN A 207 3.35 7.92 18.56
N LYS A 208 3.32 8.38 17.31
CA LYS A 208 2.09 8.48 16.49
C LYS A 208 1.36 7.15 16.33
N LYS A 209 2.10 6.05 16.22
CA LYS A 209 1.49 4.71 16.14
C LYS A 209 0.75 4.37 17.44
N MET A 210 1.37 4.62 18.60
CA MET A 210 0.76 4.35 19.90
C MET A 210 -0.42 5.28 20.19
N GLU A 211 -0.33 6.57 19.84
CA GLU A 211 -1.44 7.53 19.94
C GLU A 211 -2.66 7.08 19.14
N SER A 212 -2.44 6.66 17.88
CA SER A 212 -3.50 6.14 17.01
C SER A 212 -4.17 4.90 17.61
N ARG A 213 -3.37 3.96 18.17
CA ARG A 213 -3.88 2.74 18.82
C ARG A 213 -4.64 3.04 20.10
N ALA A 214 -4.07 3.89 20.97
CA ALA A 214 -4.71 4.27 22.21
C ALA A 214 -6.06 4.98 22.00
N LYS A 215 -6.19 5.73 20.88
CA LYS A 215 -7.43 6.38 20.48
C LYS A 215 -8.47 5.37 19.97
N ALA A 216 -8.04 4.41 19.15
CA ALA A 216 -8.93 3.38 18.60
C ALA A 216 -9.54 2.46 19.68
N ILE A 217 -8.90 2.31 20.84
CA ILE A 217 -9.41 1.54 22.01
C ILE A 217 -10.52 2.30 22.77
N LEU A 218 -10.76 3.57 22.44
CA LEU A 218 -11.77 4.41 23.13
C LEU A 218 -13.16 4.33 22.50
N ASP A 219 -13.20 3.92 21.26
CA ASP A 219 -14.43 3.77 20.43
C ASP A 219 -14.89 2.31 20.43
#